data_ce876298bea804a97028f68fb43cc513
#
_entry.id   ce876298bea804a97028f68fb43cc513
#
_cell.length_a   1.000
_cell.length_b   1.000
_cell.length_c   1.000
_cell.angle_alpha   90.00
_cell.angle_beta   90.00
_cell.angle_gamma   90.00
#
_symmetry.space_group_name_H-M   'P 1'
#
loop_
_entity.id
_entity.type
_entity.pdbx_description
1 polymer ?
#
loop_
_entity_poly.entity_id
_entity_poly.type
_entity_poly.pdbx_seq_one_letter_code
_entity_poly.pdbx_strand_id
1 'polypeptide(L)'
;NTWTRAMMLQGAEATLIPTYTPIRVDEENMTGSPVFLGGINVYLNYRSKLWRKLPGFMKHWLNAPWIINLATKFGVSNDAHELGALTVTLLEGDQGAEGREIEELAQFLGSQLKPDVICLSNALLSGTIKKIKEHYQGPLFCILQGDDVFLEELGEPYRSRSLELIRNNVQQVDGVLVHSDYYREFMSGYLDMPVEHFHKVLLGINLEGHDGTPDDRSGEPFTIGFFARICKEKGLHNVVQAFEIFHKAHPDSRLCVGGFLGKESEEYFQETTKNLNALNESYKYWGSPATREEKIAFYKSLSVLSVPTDYHEPKGLFVLEALANGVPVVQPAHGAFPELIEQTAGGLLVPPGDPQALADAWERLYQDQEYRLQLARQGYERVRQFYNAELMATESLSFFQKWVDAAGLRQNTPQLTPDP
;
A
#
# COMPACT_ATOMS: atom_id res chain seq x y z
N ASN A 1 3.04 -6.59 6.00
CA ASN A 1 2.97 -8.02 6.31
C ASN A 1 3.96 -8.83 5.48
N THR A 2 3.87 -8.82 4.14
CA THR A 2 4.79 -9.54 3.22
C THR A 2 6.27 -9.23 3.51
N TRP A 3 6.60 -7.96 3.71
CA TRP A 3 7.97 -7.51 4.04
C TRP A 3 8.49 -8.12 5.35
N THR A 4 7.68 -8.02 6.42
CA THR A 4 8.01 -8.60 7.74
C THR A 4 8.21 -10.11 7.65
N ARG A 5 7.25 -10.82 7.03
CA ARG A 5 7.33 -12.27 6.83
C ARG A 5 8.60 -12.67 6.06
N ALA A 6 8.92 -11.95 4.99
CA ALA A 6 10.10 -12.26 4.18
C ALA A 6 11.42 -12.03 4.94
N MET A 7 11.52 -11.00 5.78
CA MET A 7 12.67 -10.79 6.67
C MET A 7 12.80 -11.89 7.72
N MET A 8 11.67 -12.33 8.32
CA MET A 8 11.68 -13.44 9.29
C MET A 8 12.13 -14.76 8.67
N LEU A 9 11.73 -15.04 7.43
CA LEU A 9 12.19 -16.23 6.70
C LEU A 9 13.69 -16.21 6.42
N GLN A 10 14.33 -15.05 6.45
CA GLN A 10 15.79 -14.89 6.34
C GLN A 10 16.50 -14.80 7.71
N GLY A 11 15.80 -15.11 8.79
CA GLY A 11 16.36 -15.20 10.13
C GLY A 11 16.35 -13.90 10.95
N ALA A 12 15.71 -12.83 10.45
CA ALA A 12 15.53 -11.63 11.25
C ALA A 12 14.39 -11.81 12.28
N GLU A 13 14.59 -11.30 13.48
CA GLU A 13 13.52 -11.16 14.47
C GLU A 13 12.72 -9.89 14.15
N ALA A 14 11.65 -10.02 13.36
CA ALA A 14 10.81 -8.90 12.97
C ALA A 14 9.45 -8.95 13.66
N THR A 15 9.01 -7.83 14.22
CA THR A 15 7.72 -7.68 14.89
C THR A 15 6.89 -6.59 14.21
N LEU A 16 5.71 -6.95 13.73
CA LEU A 16 4.74 -6.01 13.19
C LEU A 16 3.78 -5.56 14.29
N ILE A 17 3.89 -4.30 14.71
CA ILE A 17 3.06 -3.73 15.76
C ILE A 17 1.88 -3.01 15.13
N PRO A 18 0.63 -3.47 15.35
CA PRO A 18 -0.54 -2.80 14.79
C PRO A 18 -0.81 -1.50 15.52
N THR A 19 -1.07 -0.45 14.73
CA THR A 19 -1.55 0.84 15.20
C THR A 19 -2.94 1.11 14.64
N TYR A 20 -3.79 1.80 15.37
CA TYR A 20 -5.18 2.19 15.04
C TYR A 20 -6.16 1.01 14.92
N THR A 21 -5.92 0.04 14.05
CA THR A 21 -6.80 -1.13 13.82
C THR A 21 -5.98 -2.40 13.60
N PRO A 22 -6.54 -3.59 13.87
CA PRO A 22 -5.92 -4.84 13.48
C PRO A 22 -5.70 -4.88 11.96
N ILE A 23 -4.54 -5.37 11.55
CA ILE A 23 -4.17 -5.49 10.14
C ILE A 23 -4.99 -6.62 9.50
N ARG A 24 -5.64 -6.33 8.37
CA ARG A 24 -6.28 -7.33 7.51
C ARG A 24 -5.34 -7.64 6.35
N VAL A 25 -5.04 -8.91 6.16
CA VAL A 25 -4.14 -9.40 5.13
C VAL A 25 -4.72 -10.65 4.48
N ASP A 26 -4.33 -10.90 3.23
CA ASP A 26 -4.64 -12.10 2.46
C ASP A 26 -3.57 -13.19 2.61
N GLU A 27 -2.64 -13.00 3.54
CA GLU A 27 -1.54 -13.89 3.90
C GLU A 27 -1.58 -14.21 5.40
N GLU A 28 -0.69 -15.07 5.88
CA GLU A 28 -0.48 -15.28 7.31
C GLU A 28 -0.20 -13.97 8.02
N ASN A 29 -0.96 -13.70 9.09
CA ASN A 29 -0.84 -12.45 9.81
C ASN A 29 0.36 -12.48 10.77
N MET A 30 1.37 -11.68 10.49
CA MET A 30 2.60 -11.55 11.28
C MET A 30 2.48 -10.51 12.42
N THR A 31 1.27 -10.07 12.74
CA THR A 31 1.03 -9.03 13.75
C THR A 31 1.35 -9.51 15.15
N GLY A 32 2.22 -8.81 15.84
CA GLY A 32 2.44 -8.95 17.28
C GLY A 32 1.31 -8.31 18.10
N SER A 33 1.27 -8.58 19.39
CA SER A 33 0.41 -7.88 20.34
C SER A 33 1.28 -7.16 21.37
N PRO A 34 0.86 -6.05 21.96
CA PRO A 34 -0.46 -5.41 21.93
C PRO A 34 -0.68 -4.45 20.76
N VAL A 35 -1.95 -4.02 20.56
CA VAL A 35 -2.31 -2.93 19.64
C VAL A 35 -2.12 -1.60 20.37
N PHE A 36 -1.34 -0.69 19.77
CA PHE A 36 -1.15 0.67 20.27
C PHE A 36 -1.99 1.68 19.48
N LEU A 37 -2.27 2.84 20.07
CA LEU A 37 -3.04 3.92 19.45
C LEU A 37 -4.36 3.43 18.84
N GLY A 38 -5.10 2.55 19.53
CA GLY A 38 -6.32 1.96 19.00
C GLY A 38 -7.32 3.02 18.55
N GLY A 39 -7.81 2.93 17.30
CA GLY A 39 -8.60 3.96 16.66
C GLY A 39 -9.84 4.39 17.44
N ILE A 40 -10.48 3.48 18.19
CA ILE A 40 -11.61 3.83 19.09
C ILE A 40 -11.12 4.70 20.25
N ASN A 41 -9.97 4.37 20.85
CA ASN A 41 -9.39 5.16 21.92
C ASN A 41 -8.96 6.54 21.44
N VAL A 42 -8.33 6.62 20.27
CA VAL A 42 -7.94 7.87 19.60
C VAL A 42 -9.18 8.77 19.41
N TYR A 43 -10.25 8.23 18.84
CA TYR A 43 -11.50 8.95 18.63
C TYR A 43 -12.12 9.45 19.95
N LEU A 44 -12.18 8.60 20.98
CA LEU A 44 -12.72 8.96 22.29
C LEU A 44 -11.84 9.97 23.04
N ASN A 45 -10.52 9.88 22.91
CA ASN A 45 -9.57 10.86 23.44
C ASN A 45 -9.77 12.22 22.80
N TYR A 46 -9.98 12.28 21.50
CA TYR A 46 -10.31 13.52 20.81
C TYR A 46 -11.62 14.12 21.30
N ARG A 47 -12.67 13.34 21.43
CA ARG A 47 -14.02 13.82 21.72
C ARG A 47 -14.29 14.12 23.21
N SER A 48 -13.56 13.50 24.14
CA SER A 48 -13.86 13.58 25.58
C SER A 48 -12.64 13.84 26.45
N LYS A 49 -12.59 15.04 27.04
CA LYS A 49 -11.56 15.39 28.04
C LYS A 49 -11.61 14.49 29.29
N LEU A 50 -12.79 13.95 29.62
CA LEU A 50 -12.95 13.01 30.74
C LEU A 50 -12.33 11.64 30.39
N TRP A 51 -12.52 11.16 29.16
CA TRP A 51 -11.95 9.92 28.67
C TRP A 51 -10.41 9.93 28.72
N ARG A 52 -9.79 11.06 28.34
CA ARG A 52 -8.32 11.24 28.42
C ARG A 52 -7.75 10.97 29.80
N LYS A 53 -8.50 11.27 30.87
CA LYS A 53 -8.06 11.12 32.25
C LYS A 53 -8.22 9.71 32.81
N LEU A 54 -8.89 8.80 32.09
CA LEU A 54 -9.07 7.42 32.55
C LEU A 54 -7.75 6.66 32.50
N PRO A 55 -7.48 5.76 33.50
CA PRO A 55 -6.30 4.89 33.50
C PRO A 55 -6.24 4.00 32.25
N GLY A 56 -5.02 3.74 31.74
CA GLY A 56 -4.82 2.94 30.51
C GLY A 56 -5.45 1.55 30.58
N PHE A 57 -5.37 0.85 31.73
CA PHE A 57 -5.98 -0.48 31.89
C PHE A 57 -7.50 -0.50 31.65
N MET A 58 -8.20 0.62 31.89
CA MET A 58 -9.63 0.76 31.64
C MET A 58 -9.93 0.97 30.13
N LYS A 59 -8.94 1.36 29.34
CA LYS A 59 -9.07 1.61 27.92
C LYS A 59 -8.70 0.40 27.06
N HIS A 60 -7.84 -0.51 27.59
CA HIS A 60 -7.36 -1.69 26.85
C HIS A 60 -8.47 -2.62 26.36
N TRP A 61 -9.57 -2.73 27.07
CA TRP A 61 -10.68 -3.59 26.65
C TRP A 61 -11.33 -3.13 25.34
N LEU A 62 -11.26 -1.83 24.98
CA LEU A 62 -11.77 -1.32 23.71
C LEU A 62 -10.93 -1.77 22.50
N ASN A 63 -9.71 -2.21 22.73
CA ASN A 63 -8.85 -2.77 21.68
C ASN A 63 -9.16 -4.26 21.40
N ALA A 64 -10.16 -4.83 22.08
CA ALA A 64 -10.57 -6.20 21.82
C ALA A 64 -11.16 -6.34 20.40
N PRO A 65 -10.76 -7.37 19.60
CA PRO A 65 -11.16 -7.51 18.21
C PRO A 65 -12.67 -7.47 17.96
N TRP A 66 -13.47 -7.98 18.89
CA TRP A 66 -14.93 -7.98 18.76
C TRP A 66 -15.54 -6.58 18.91
N ILE A 67 -14.95 -5.70 19.72
CA ILE A 67 -15.38 -4.30 19.88
C ILE A 67 -15.01 -3.51 18.64
N ILE A 68 -13.81 -3.70 18.12
CA ILE A 68 -13.36 -3.05 16.87
C ILE A 68 -14.25 -3.46 15.70
N ASN A 69 -14.57 -4.74 15.59
CA ASN A 69 -15.50 -5.24 14.56
C ASN A 69 -16.92 -4.68 14.72
N LEU A 70 -17.35 -4.42 15.94
CA LEU A 70 -18.64 -3.79 16.21
C LEU A 70 -18.62 -2.31 15.82
N ALA A 71 -17.59 -1.58 16.22
CA ALA A 71 -17.44 -0.15 15.91
C ALA A 71 -17.32 0.11 14.40
N THR A 72 -16.60 -0.74 13.66
CA THR A 72 -16.50 -0.63 12.19
C THR A 72 -17.84 -0.88 11.47
N LYS A 73 -18.78 -1.60 12.10
CA LYS A 73 -20.15 -1.77 11.56
C LYS A 73 -21.04 -0.54 11.78
N PHE A 74 -20.78 0.24 12.82
CA PHE A 74 -21.60 1.43 13.15
C PHE A 74 -21.08 2.72 12.52
N GLY A 75 -19.96 2.66 11.75
CA GLY A 75 -19.39 3.78 10.99
C GLY A 75 -18.82 4.87 11.91
N VAL A 76 -17.52 5.05 11.89
CA VAL A 76 -16.92 6.33 12.32
C VAL A 76 -17.38 7.37 11.29
N SER A 77 -17.84 8.52 11.73
CA SER A 77 -18.25 9.63 10.85
C SER A 77 -17.16 9.92 9.81
N ASN A 78 -17.52 9.91 8.53
CA ASN A 78 -16.63 10.31 7.42
C ASN A 78 -16.65 11.83 7.22
N ASP A 79 -16.83 12.61 8.29
CA ASP A 79 -16.72 14.06 8.20
C ASP A 79 -15.25 14.43 8.03
N ALA A 80 -14.90 14.97 6.87
CA ALA A 80 -13.54 15.40 6.51
C ALA A 80 -12.95 16.38 7.55
N HIS A 81 -13.79 17.21 8.18
CA HIS A 81 -13.37 18.12 9.23
C HIS A 81 -12.95 17.37 10.50
N GLU A 82 -13.71 16.38 10.94
CA GLU A 82 -13.41 15.57 12.12
C GLU A 82 -12.13 14.72 11.88
N LEU A 83 -12.00 14.15 10.68
CA LEU A 83 -10.82 13.39 10.27
C LEU A 83 -9.56 14.27 10.22
N GLY A 84 -9.68 15.50 9.67
CA GLY A 84 -8.59 16.46 9.65
C GLY A 84 -8.11 16.87 11.05
N ALA A 85 -9.04 17.15 11.94
CA ALA A 85 -8.72 17.51 13.33
C ALA A 85 -8.06 16.36 14.11
N LEU A 86 -8.52 15.12 13.91
CA LEU A 86 -7.88 13.91 14.46
C LEU A 86 -6.46 13.73 13.94
N THR A 87 -6.26 13.90 12.64
CA THR A 87 -4.93 13.80 12.00
C THR A 87 -3.95 14.80 12.61
N VAL A 88 -4.34 16.06 12.72
CA VAL A 88 -3.50 17.09 13.37
C VAL A 88 -3.16 16.71 14.81
N THR A 89 -4.15 16.26 15.60
CA THR A 89 -3.92 15.85 17.01
C THR A 89 -2.92 14.70 17.13
N LEU A 90 -2.97 13.71 16.22
CA LEU A 90 -2.01 12.60 16.18
C LEU A 90 -0.60 13.10 15.82
N LEU A 91 -0.50 14.00 14.85
CA LEU A 91 0.76 14.57 14.40
C LEU A 91 1.41 15.53 15.42
N GLU A 92 0.63 16.16 16.30
CA GLU A 92 1.13 16.96 17.42
C GLU A 92 1.82 16.10 18.50
N GLY A 93 1.64 14.79 18.45
CA GLY A 93 2.39 13.85 19.26
C GLY A 93 2.10 13.99 20.75
N ASP A 94 3.14 14.22 21.56
CA ASP A 94 3.06 14.35 23.01
C ASP A 94 2.28 15.59 23.48
N GLN A 95 2.12 16.57 22.62
CA GLN A 95 1.31 17.77 22.87
C GLN A 95 -0.17 17.57 22.53
N GLY A 96 -0.47 16.52 21.74
CA GLY A 96 -1.83 16.16 21.35
C GLY A 96 -2.60 15.38 22.42
N ALA A 97 -3.79 14.94 22.04
CA ALA A 97 -4.67 14.16 22.93
C ALA A 97 -4.10 12.77 23.26
N GLU A 98 -3.20 12.26 22.44
CA GLU A 98 -2.66 10.88 22.47
C GLU A 98 -1.31 10.78 23.19
N GLY A 99 -0.80 11.85 23.78
CA GLY A 99 0.54 11.91 24.38
C GLY A 99 0.85 10.78 25.35
N ARG A 100 -0.13 10.32 26.11
CA ARG A 100 0.05 9.18 27.03
C ARG A 100 0.23 7.85 26.30
N GLU A 101 -0.57 7.58 25.27
CA GLU A 101 -0.49 6.32 24.50
C GLU A 101 0.80 6.29 23.68
N ILE A 102 1.25 7.45 23.21
CA ILE A 102 2.53 7.61 22.52
C ILE A 102 3.69 7.35 23.49
N GLU A 103 3.61 7.85 24.72
CA GLU A 103 4.62 7.57 25.76
C GLU A 103 4.67 6.06 26.10
N GLU A 104 3.50 5.40 26.24
CA GLU A 104 3.43 3.95 26.49
C GLU A 104 4.08 3.14 25.35
N LEU A 105 3.84 3.52 24.08
CA LEU A 105 4.48 2.93 22.90
C LEU A 105 6.00 3.14 22.93
N ALA A 106 6.45 4.37 23.17
CA ALA A 106 7.87 4.72 23.18
C ALA A 106 8.64 3.93 24.28
N GLN A 107 8.06 3.82 25.48
CA GLN A 107 8.62 3.03 26.58
C GLN A 107 8.66 1.54 26.24
N PHE A 108 7.61 1.00 25.62
CA PHE A 108 7.58 -0.39 25.17
C PHE A 108 8.71 -0.67 24.16
N LEU A 109 8.86 0.18 23.17
CA LEU A 109 9.93 0.04 22.16
C LEU A 109 11.33 0.17 22.76
N GLY A 110 11.57 1.17 23.61
CA GLY A 110 12.91 1.44 24.14
C GLY A 110 13.34 0.54 25.29
N SER A 111 12.39 0.02 26.11
CA SER A 111 12.76 -0.73 27.33
C SER A 111 12.40 -2.21 27.31
N GLN A 112 11.33 -2.60 26.60
CA GLN A 112 10.87 -3.99 26.55
C GLN A 112 11.31 -4.69 25.25
N LEU A 113 10.94 -4.14 24.08
CA LEU A 113 11.25 -4.75 22.79
C LEU A 113 12.72 -4.56 22.39
N LYS A 114 13.27 -3.36 22.57
CA LYS A 114 14.67 -3.00 22.26
C LYS A 114 15.11 -3.44 20.86
N PRO A 115 14.41 -3.07 19.81
CA PRO A 115 14.77 -3.50 18.47
C PRO A 115 16.07 -2.82 17.99
N ASP A 116 16.78 -3.47 17.05
CA ASP A 116 17.93 -2.87 16.39
C ASP A 116 17.51 -1.73 15.43
N VAL A 117 16.32 -1.82 14.84
CA VAL A 117 15.75 -0.84 13.90
C VAL A 117 14.27 -0.66 14.13
N ILE A 118 13.77 0.57 14.04
CA ILE A 118 12.34 0.88 14.00
C ILE A 118 11.99 1.47 12.63
N CYS A 119 10.90 1.00 12.03
CA CYS A 119 10.36 1.58 10.80
C CYS A 119 8.87 1.89 10.97
N LEU A 120 8.50 3.18 10.94
CA LEU A 120 7.10 3.62 10.94
C LEU A 120 6.48 3.36 9.58
N SER A 121 5.26 2.85 9.54
CA SER A 121 4.62 2.38 8.31
C SER A 121 4.01 3.47 7.44
N ASN A 122 3.91 4.71 7.92
CA ASN A 122 3.43 5.89 7.20
C ASN A 122 3.74 7.18 7.97
N ALA A 123 3.58 8.33 7.30
CA ALA A 123 3.86 9.65 7.87
C ALA A 123 2.87 10.08 8.98
N LEU A 124 1.67 9.50 9.03
CA LEU A 124 0.68 9.84 10.06
C LEU A 124 1.13 9.39 11.47
N LEU A 125 2.05 8.43 11.54
CA LEU A 125 2.69 8.00 12.78
C LEU A 125 3.84 8.91 13.22
N SER A 126 4.19 9.92 12.43
CA SER A 126 5.36 10.77 12.71
C SER A 126 5.26 11.57 14.02
N GLY A 127 4.06 11.81 14.54
CA GLY A 127 3.88 12.41 15.87
C GLY A 127 4.48 11.59 17.02
N THR A 128 4.77 10.30 16.79
CA THR A 128 5.40 9.42 17.79
C THR A 128 6.94 9.58 17.85
N ILE A 129 7.55 10.12 16.79
CA ILE A 129 9.02 10.12 16.58
C ILE A 129 9.75 10.74 17.76
N LYS A 130 9.36 11.92 18.20
CA LYS A 130 10.02 12.63 19.29
C LYS A 130 10.08 11.76 20.55
N LYS A 131 8.98 11.14 20.96
CA LYS A 131 8.93 10.28 22.14
C LYS A 131 9.69 8.98 21.95
N ILE A 132 9.64 8.37 20.78
CA ILE A 132 10.46 7.20 20.47
C ILE A 132 11.94 7.54 20.66
N LYS A 133 12.43 8.67 20.14
CA LYS A 133 13.85 9.09 20.27
C LYS A 133 14.26 9.44 21.70
N GLU A 134 13.33 9.75 22.60
CA GLU A 134 13.63 9.89 24.04
C GLU A 134 13.99 8.56 24.70
N HIS A 135 13.42 7.45 24.22
CA HIS A 135 13.57 6.10 24.81
C HIS A 135 14.40 5.13 23.97
N TYR A 136 14.64 5.46 22.69
CA TYR A 136 15.34 4.61 21.73
C TYR A 136 16.43 5.39 21.00
N GLN A 137 17.64 4.82 20.94
CA GLN A 137 18.82 5.45 20.35
C GLN A 137 19.28 4.80 19.03
N GLY A 138 18.56 3.75 18.57
CA GLY A 138 18.87 3.08 17.33
C GLY A 138 18.29 3.78 16.09
N PRO A 139 18.56 3.23 14.89
CA PRO A 139 18.06 3.75 13.64
C PRO A 139 16.52 3.74 13.57
N LEU A 140 15.95 4.87 13.20
CA LEU A 140 14.51 5.09 13.09
C LEU A 140 14.17 5.58 11.68
N PHE A 141 13.33 4.84 10.98
CA PHE A 141 12.87 5.17 9.62
C PHE A 141 11.37 5.41 9.57
N CYS A 142 10.93 6.09 8.51
CA CYS A 142 9.53 6.22 8.14
C CYS A 142 9.36 5.82 6.68
N ILE A 143 8.47 4.86 6.37
CA ILE A 143 8.20 4.48 4.99
C ILE A 143 6.94 5.17 4.49
N LEU A 144 7.03 5.82 3.32
CA LEU A 144 5.92 6.52 2.67
C LEU A 144 5.36 5.67 1.53
N GLN A 145 4.03 5.58 1.45
CA GLN A 145 3.38 4.63 0.57
C GLN A 145 2.12 5.16 -0.12
N GLY A 146 2.00 6.47 -0.34
CA GLY A 146 0.82 7.16 -0.86
C GLY A 146 0.14 8.02 0.20
N ASP A 147 0.91 8.51 1.15
CA ASP A 147 0.44 9.39 2.24
C ASP A 147 -0.07 10.73 1.72
N ASP A 148 0.48 11.20 0.60
CA ASP A 148 0.06 12.39 -0.12
C ASP A 148 -1.42 12.34 -0.54
N VAL A 149 -1.89 11.18 -1.02
CA VAL A 149 -3.29 11.03 -1.46
C VAL A 149 -4.26 11.32 -0.31
N PHE A 150 -3.98 10.76 0.87
CA PHE A 150 -4.79 11.01 2.06
C PHE A 150 -4.71 12.48 2.50
N LEU A 151 -3.49 13.07 2.46
CA LEU A 151 -3.28 14.45 2.91
C LEU A 151 -3.96 15.47 1.99
N GLU A 152 -4.02 15.20 0.67
CA GLU A 152 -4.73 16.06 -0.29
C GLU A 152 -6.26 16.01 -0.11
N GLU A 153 -6.81 14.92 0.43
CA GLU A 153 -8.24 14.81 0.77
C GLU A 153 -8.63 15.61 2.02
N LEU A 154 -7.65 15.99 2.84
CA LEU A 154 -7.91 16.83 4.02
C LEU A 154 -8.23 18.27 3.59
N GLY A 155 -9.34 18.80 4.07
CA GLY A 155 -9.68 20.21 3.86
C GLY A 155 -8.75 21.17 4.62
N GLU A 156 -8.66 22.43 4.17
CA GLU A 156 -7.99 23.48 4.94
C GLU A 156 -8.77 23.82 6.20
N PRO A 157 -8.11 24.18 7.33
CA PRO A 157 -6.64 24.36 7.48
C PRO A 157 -5.88 23.09 7.84
N TYR A 158 -6.54 21.94 7.90
CA TYR A 158 -5.95 20.69 8.41
C TYR A 158 -4.85 20.13 7.48
N ARG A 159 -5.03 20.25 6.18
CA ARG A 159 -4.03 19.84 5.17
C ARG A 159 -2.71 20.59 5.41
N SER A 160 -2.74 21.92 5.40
CA SER A 160 -1.53 22.74 5.59
C SER A 160 -0.87 22.48 6.94
N ARG A 161 -1.68 22.35 8.02
CA ARG A 161 -1.14 22.05 9.34
C ARG A 161 -0.54 20.65 9.44
N SER A 162 -1.17 19.66 8.85
CA SER A 162 -0.64 18.28 8.82
C SER A 162 0.69 18.20 8.08
N LEU A 163 0.81 18.87 6.93
CA LEU A 163 2.07 18.93 6.16
C LEU A 163 3.20 19.57 6.98
N GLU A 164 2.93 20.69 7.65
CA GLU A 164 3.91 21.35 8.53
C GLU A 164 4.40 20.40 9.63
N LEU A 165 3.46 19.72 10.30
CA LEU A 165 3.78 18.81 11.40
C LEU A 165 4.57 17.59 10.90
N ILE A 166 4.14 16.97 9.79
CA ILE A 166 4.85 15.83 9.19
C ILE A 166 6.27 16.22 8.82
N ARG A 167 6.46 17.35 8.14
CA ARG A 167 7.78 17.86 7.78
C ARG A 167 8.70 17.99 9.02
N ASN A 168 8.19 18.64 10.06
CA ASN A 168 8.96 18.86 11.29
C ASN A 168 9.27 17.54 12.03
N ASN A 169 8.36 16.59 12.01
CA ASN A 169 8.55 15.31 12.68
C ASN A 169 9.51 14.39 11.88
N VAL A 170 9.28 14.27 10.58
CA VAL A 170 10.01 13.33 9.71
C VAL A 170 11.47 13.77 9.49
N GLN A 171 11.80 15.05 9.64
CA GLN A 171 13.19 15.51 9.68
C GLN A 171 14.02 14.89 10.81
N GLN A 172 13.39 14.32 11.83
CA GLN A 172 14.06 13.72 12.98
C GLN A 172 14.39 12.23 12.80
N VAL A 173 13.86 11.55 11.76
CA VAL A 173 14.23 10.16 11.47
C VAL A 173 15.58 10.09 10.76
N ASP A 174 16.21 8.92 10.78
CA ASP A 174 17.51 8.71 10.13
C ASP A 174 17.36 8.59 8.60
N GLY A 175 16.17 8.29 8.10
CA GLY A 175 15.83 8.31 6.68
C GLY A 175 14.37 8.00 6.42
N VAL A 176 13.88 8.48 5.27
CA VAL A 176 12.55 8.18 4.73
C VAL A 176 12.68 7.10 3.67
N LEU A 177 11.87 6.05 3.77
CA LEU A 177 11.88 4.95 2.82
C LEU A 177 10.76 5.12 1.80
N VAL A 178 11.05 4.83 0.54
CA VAL A 178 10.10 4.84 -0.58
C VAL A 178 10.38 3.67 -1.52
N HIS A 179 9.42 3.34 -2.40
CA HIS A 179 9.54 2.17 -3.27
C HIS A 179 9.86 2.49 -4.74
N SER A 180 9.89 3.76 -5.14
CA SER A 180 10.21 4.18 -6.51
C SER A 180 11.05 5.46 -6.51
N ASP A 181 11.85 5.65 -7.56
CA ASP A 181 12.60 6.89 -7.75
C ASP A 181 11.65 8.06 -8.02
N TYR A 182 10.56 7.81 -8.76
CA TYR A 182 9.49 8.79 -8.91
C TYR A 182 9.00 9.31 -7.55
N TYR A 183 8.61 8.40 -6.64
CA TYR A 183 8.03 8.81 -5.36
C TYR A 183 9.04 9.44 -4.41
N ARG A 184 10.33 9.09 -4.56
CA ARG A 184 11.45 9.73 -3.87
C ARG A 184 11.53 11.22 -4.21
N GLU A 185 11.55 11.56 -5.49
CA GLU A 185 11.63 12.93 -5.97
C GLU A 185 10.36 13.72 -5.67
N PHE A 186 9.21 13.10 -5.90
CA PHE A 186 7.92 13.70 -5.61
C PHE A 186 7.78 14.07 -4.13
N MET A 187 8.04 13.14 -3.20
CA MET A 187 7.90 13.39 -1.77
C MET A 187 8.96 14.31 -1.21
N SER A 188 10.15 14.34 -1.78
CA SER A 188 11.17 15.35 -1.47
C SER A 188 10.65 16.78 -1.72
N GLY A 189 10.05 17.02 -2.87
CA GLY A 189 9.41 18.30 -3.19
C GLY A 189 8.15 18.57 -2.36
N TYR A 190 7.30 17.56 -2.16
CA TYR A 190 6.04 17.67 -1.42
C TYR A 190 6.24 18.01 0.06
N LEU A 191 7.24 17.41 0.68
CA LEU A 191 7.62 17.69 2.08
C LEU A 191 8.68 18.79 2.22
N ASP A 192 9.18 19.36 1.11
CA ASP A 192 10.25 20.35 1.12
C ASP A 192 11.46 19.88 1.94
N MET A 193 11.94 18.68 1.63
CA MET A 193 13.06 18.02 2.29
C MET A 193 14.11 17.58 1.27
N PRO A 194 15.41 17.55 1.65
CA PRO A 194 16.46 17.09 0.75
C PRO A 194 16.22 15.66 0.24
N VAL A 195 16.43 15.43 -1.06
CA VAL A 195 16.20 14.11 -1.69
C VAL A 195 17.11 13.03 -1.12
N GLU A 196 18.27 13.38 -0.59
CA GLU A 196 19.24 12.50 0.06
C GLU A 196 18.70 11.88 1.34
N HIS A 197 17.67 12.49 1.95
CA HIS A 197 16.99 11.94 3.13
C HIS A 197 16.04 10.78 2.76
N PHE A 198 15.74 10.64 1.48
CA PHE A 198 14.84 9.60 0.97
C PHE A 198 15.63 8.44 0.35
N HIS A 199 15.41 7.24 0.83
CA HIS A 199 16.08 6.02 0.39
C HIS A 199 15.09 5.10 -0.31
N LYS A 200 15.42 4.71 -1.55
CA LYS A 200 14.62 3.70 -2.24
C LYS A 200 14.94 2.32 -1.67
N VAL A 201 13.91 1.62 -1.23
CA VAL A 201 13.94 0.21 -0.87
C VAL A 201 13.14 -0.58 -1.89
N LEU A 202 13.64 -1.77 -2.24
CA LEU A 202 13.01 -2.58 -3.27
C LEU A 202 11.55 -2.89 -2.90
N LEU A 203 10.66 -2.79 -3.90
CA LEU A 203 9.30 -3.29 -3.79
C LEU A 203 9.30 -4.77 -4.20
N GLY A 204 8.65 -5.61 -3.41
CA GLY A 204 8.52 -7.02 -3.72
C GLY A 204 7.14 -7.57 -3.35
N ILE A 205 6.70 -8.58 -4.09
CA ILE A 205 5.48 -9.32 -3.79
C ILE A 205 5.80 -10.75 -3.37
N ASN A 206 4.94 -11.33 -2.56
CA ASN A 206 4.99 -12.75 -2.28
C ASN A 206 4.52 -13.51 -3.54
N LEU A 207 5.38 -14.35 -4.10
CA LEU A 207 5.09 -15.12 -5.32
C LEU A 207 4.37 -16.46 -5.05
N GLU A 208 4.17 -16.83 -3.78
CA GLU A 208 3.48 -18.07 -3.40
C GLU A 208 2.07 -18.08 -4.00
N GLY A 209 1.72 -19.16 -4.72
CA GLY A 209 0.44 -19.32 -5.39
C GLY A 209 0.26 -18.54 -6.70
N HIS A 210 1.13 -17.57 -7.03
CA HIS A 210 1.13 -16.93 -8.35
C HIS A 210 1.71 -17.88 -9.40
N ASP A 211 0.93 -18.90 -9.78
CA ASP A 211 1.30 -19.99 -10.69
C ASP A 211 0.80 -19.79 -12.13
N GLY A 212 0.16 -18.66 -12.43
CA GLY A 212 -0.21 -18.27 -13.78
C GLY A 212 1.04 -18.15 -14.66
N THR A 213 0.92 -18.52 -15.93
CA THR A 213 2.01 -18.45 -16.92
C THR A 213 1.58 -17.62 -18.11
N PRO A 214 2.52 -17.00 -18.85
CA PRO A 214 2.22 -16.39 -20.13
C PRO A 214 1.58 -17.42 -21.08
N ASP A 215 0.33 -17.16 -21.47
CA ASP A 215 -0.46 -18.04 -22.29
C ASP A 215 -1.11 -17.26 -23.44
N ASP A 216 -1.22 -17.89 -24.60
CA ASP A 216 -1.84 -17.27 -25.76
C ASP A 216 -3.35 -17.15 -25.64
N ARG A 217 -3.98 -17.95 -24.76
CA ARG A 217 -5.44 -18.01 -24.54
C ARG A 217 -6.23 -18.14 -25.84
N SER A 218 -5.68 -18.93 -26.76
CA SER A 218 -6.33 -19.19 -28.05
C SER A 218 -7.72 -19.79 -27.83
N GLY A 219 -8.72 -19.15 -28.43
CA GLY A 219 -10.12 -19.57 -28.32
C GLY A 219 -10.88 -19.02 -27.11
N GLU A 220 -10.22 -18.27 -26.22
CA GLU A 220 -10.90 -17.53 -25.14
C GLU A 220 -11.20 -16.09 -25.55
N PRO A 221 -12.28 -15.47 -25.04
CA PRO A 221 -12.54 -14.06 -25.23
C PRO A 221 -11.41 -13.18 -24.68
N PHE A 222 -11.04 -12.12 -25.40
CA PHE A 222 -10.09 -11.14 -24.92
C PHE A 222 -10.64 -10.43 -23.68
N THR A 223 -10.04 -10.68 -22.53
CA THR A 223 -10.53 -10.26 -21.24
C THR A 223 -9.67 -9.15 -20.66
N ILE A 224 -10.23 -7.96 -20.55
CA ILE A 224 -9.62 -6.80 -19.92
C ILE A 224 -9.94 -6.86 -18.42
N GLY A 225 -8.94 -6.66 -17.56
CA GLY A 225 -9.10 -6.61 -16.12
C GLY A 225 -8.88 -5.22 -15.53
N PHE A 226 -9.65 -4.90 -14.50
CA PHE A 226 -9.39 -3.82 -13.57
C PHE A 226 -9.35 -4.42 -12.16
N PHE A 227 -8.28 -4.20 -11.39
CA PHE A 227 -8.18 -4.69 -10.02
C PHE A 227 -7.54 -3.65 -9.09
N ALA A 228 -8.37 -2.95 -8.34
CA ALA A 228 -7.96 -1.99 -7.32
C ALA A 228 -9.13 -1.72 -6.34
N ARG A 229 -8.89 -0.94 -5.29
CA ARG A 229 -10.00 -0.32 -4.54
C ARG A 229 -10.88 0.45 -5.52
N ILE A 230 -12.18 0.24 -5.46
CA ILE A 230 -13.14 0.94 -6.33
C ILE A 230 -13.34 2.36 -5.78
N CYS A 231 -12.70 3.32 -6.40
CA CYS A 231 -12.81 4.75 -6.10
C CYS A 231 -12.44 5.55 -7.36
N LYS A 232 -12.82 6.81 -7.39
CA LYS A 232 -12.63 7.66 -8.58
C LYS A 232 -11.16 7.75 -8.97
N GLU A 233 -10.27 7.92 -7.99
CA GLU A 233 -8.83 8.10 -8.18
C GLU A 233 -8.16 6.89 -8.86
N LYS A 234 -8.75 5.69 -8.76
CA LYS A 234 -8.25 4.48 -9.44
C LYS A 234 -8.66 4.39 -10.91
N GLY A 235 -9.53 5.29 -11.39
CA GLY A 235 -9.79 5.46 -12.82
C GLY A 235 -10.65 4.37 -13.47
N LEU A 236 -11.55 3.70 -12.73
CA LEU A 236 -12.47 2.72 -13.32
C LEU A 236 -13.30 3.32 -14.46
N HIS A 237 -13.69 4.59 -14.35
CA HIS A 237 -14.45 5.28 -15.38
C HIS A 237 -13.67 5.40 -16.72
N ASN A 238 -12.35 5.55 -16.67
CA ASN A 238 -11.49 5.56 -17.88
C ASN A 238 -11.48 4.14 -18.52
N VAL A 239 -11.44 3.08 -17.72
CA VAL A 239 -11.51 1.70 -18.22
C VAL A 239 -12.86 1.44 -18.88
N VAL A 240 -13.96 1.86 -18.26
CA VAL A 240 -15.31 1.68 -18.81
C VAL A 240 -15.47 2.39 -20.13
N GLN A 241 -15.05 3.65 -20.23
CA GLN A 241 -15.10 4.41 -21.48
C GLN A 241 -14.24 3.78 -22.60
N ALA A 242 -13.03 3.35 -22.26
CA ALA A 242 -12.16 2.64 -23.19
C ALA A 242 -12.77 1.28 -23.62
N PHE A 243 -13.39 0.56 -22.70
CA PHE A 243 -14.06 -0.69 -23.01
C PHE A 243 -15.27 -0.51 -23.91
N GLU A 244 -16.08 0.52 -23.73
CA GLU A 244 -17.17 0.86 -24.64
C GLU A 244 -16.69 1.13 -26.08
N ILE A 245 -15.50 1.73 -26.25
CA ILE A 245 -14.87 1.94 -27.55
C ILE A 245 -14.41 0.60 -28.14
N PHE A 246 -13.65 -0.17 -27.39
CA PHE A 246 -13.05 -1.44 -27.82
C PHE A 246 -14.13 -2.50 -28.12
N HIS A 247 -15.12 -2.64 -27.26
CA HIS A 247 -16.18 -3.65 -27.37
C HIS A 247 -17.07 -3.46 -28.62
N LYS A 248 -17.23 -2.24 -29.11
CA LYS A 248 -17.93 -2.00 -30.38
C LYS A 248 -17.29 -2.69 -31.59
N ALA A 249 -15.96 -2.78 -31.58
CA ALA A 249 -15.22 -3.47 -32.64
C ALA A 249 -15.09 -4.98 -32.33
N HIS A 250 -15.10 -5.35 -31.07
CA HIS A 250 -14.88 -6.74 -30.59
C HIS A 250 -15.99 -7.17 -29.60
N PRO A 251 -17.20 -7.50 -30.10
CA PRO A 251 -18.36 -7.82 -29.24
C PRO A 251 -18.23 -9.05 -28.36
N ASP A 252 -17.24 -9.90 -28.64
CA ASP A 252 -16.85 -11.09 -27.84
C ASP A 252 -15.88 -10.77 -26.70
N SER A 253 -15.35 -9.52 -26.65
CA SER A 253 -14.46 -9.09 -25.58
C SER A 253 -15.17 -9.00 -24.23
N ARG A 254 -14.41 -9.12 -23.14
CA ARG A 254 -14.92 -9.09 -21.76
C ARG A 254 -14.20 -8.05 -20.92
N LEU A 255 -14.95 -7.47 -19.97
CA LEU A 255 -14.41 -6.64 -18.90
C LEU A 255 -14.68 -7.32 -17.55
N CYS A 256 -13.61 -7.58 -16.80
CA CYS A 256 -13.64 -8.08 -15.43
C CYS A 256 -13.17 -7.01 -14.46
N VAL A 257 -14.02 -6.64 -13.51
CA VAL A 257 -13.72 -5.63 -12.47
C VAL A 257 -13.66 -6.31 -11.12
N GLY A 258 -12.54 -6.17 -10.41
CA GLY A 258 -12.34 -6.70 -9.07
C GLY A 258 -11.78 -5.65 -8.11
N GLY A 259 -12.00 -5.85 -6.83
CA GLY A 259 -11.47 -5.01 -5.76
C GLY A 259 -12.51 -4.59 -4.72
N PHE A 260 -12.01 -3.99 -3.64
CA PHE A 260 -12.85 -3.55 -2.54
C PHE A 260 -13.69 -2.33 -2.94
N LEU A 261 -15.01 -2.43 -2.73
CA LEU A 261 -15.96 -1.34 -2.87
C LEU A 261 -16.41 -0.86 -1.49
N GLY A 262 -15.97 0.35 -1.12
CA GLY A 262 -16.44 1.02 0.08
C GLY A 262 -17.82 1.66 -0.14
N LYS A 263 -18.57 1.86 0.96
CA LYS A 263 -19.91 2.47 0.91
C LYS A 263 -19.88 3.88 0.28
N GLU A 264 -18.81 4.61 0.53
CA GLU A 264 -18.57 5.96 -0.01
C GLU A 264 -18.43 5.98 -1.52
N SER A 265 -18.07 4.86 -2.14
CA SER A 265 -17.85 4.73 -3.59
C SER A 265 -18.97 3.98 -4.33
N GLU A 266 -20.03 3.56 -3.62
CA GLU A 266 -21.14 2.79 -4.23
C GLU A 266 -21.84 3.59 -5.35
N GLU A 267 -22.12 4.87 -5.13
CA GLU A 267 -22.76 5.74 -6.11
C GLU A 267 -21.87 5.89 -7.36
N TYR A 268 -20.59 6.20 -7.17
CA TYR A 268 -19.60 6.27 -8.26
C TYR A 268 -19.56 4.97 -9.07
N PHE A 269 -19.51 3.82 -8.38
CA PHE A 269 -19.48 2.51 -9.05
C PHE A 269 -20.74 2.24 -9.86
N GLN A 270 -21.92 2.49 -9.29
CA GLN A 270 -23.20 2.30 -9.98
C GLN A 270 -23.33 3.19 -11.21
N GLU A 271 -22.98 4.48 -11.10
CA GLU A 271 -23.00 5.41 -12.23
C GLU A 271 -22.02 4.99 -13.33
N THR A 272 -20.80 4.62 -12.95
CA THR A 272 -19.73 4.24 -13.88
C THR A 272 -20.08 2.96 -14.64
N THR A 273 -20.67 1.96 -13.97
CA THR A 273 -20.96 0.65 -14.60
C THR A 273 -22.38 0.52 -15.14
N LYS A 274 -23.17 1.57 -15.08
CA LYS A 274 -24.60 1.56 -15.47
C LYS A 274 -24.86 0.94 -16.84
N ASN A 275 -24.08 1.32 -17.85
CA ASN A 275 -24.23 0.83 -19.22
C ASN A 275 -23.72 -0.60 -19.40
N LEU A 276 -22.74 -1.02 -18.60
CA LEU A 276 -22.12 -2.34 -18.67
C LEU A 276 -23.08 -3.44 -18.23
N ASN A 277 -24.02 -3.15 -17.34
CA ASN A 277 -24.99 -4.11 -16.85
C ASN A 277 -25.90 -4.71 -17.97
N ALA A 278 -26.02 -4.00 -19.09
CA ALA A 278 -26.74 -4.50 -20.26
C ALA A 278 -25.91 -5.46 -21.14
N LEU A 279 -24.61 -5.56 -20.92
CA LEU A 279 -23.68 -6.38 -21.72
C LEU A 279 -23.61 -7.86 -21.25
N ASN A 280 -24.42 -8.24 -20.25
CA ASN A 280 -24.54 -9.61 -19.74
C ASN A 280 -23.19 -10.31 -19.51
N GLU A 281 -22.84 -11.31 -20.34
CA GLU A 281 -21.62 -12.11 -20.20
C GLU A 281 -20.33 -11.36 -20.52
N SER A 282 -20.41 -10.19 -21.18
CA SER A 282 -19.25 -9.36 -21.52
C SER A 282 -18.78 -8.47 -20.37
N TYR A 283 -19.53 -8.39 -19.27
CA TYR A 283 -19.14 -7.67 -18.07
C TYR A 283 -19.30 -8.54 -16.81
N LYS A 284 -18.28 -8.55 -15.95
CA LYS A 284 -18.34 -9.25 -14.66
C LYS A 284 -17.73 -8.40 -13.55
N TYR A 285 -18.51 -8.13 -12.51
CA TYR A 285 -17.97 -7.65 -11.23
C TYR A 285 -17.64 -8.84 -10.33
N TRP A 286 -16.37 -9.03 -10.01
CA TRP A 286 -15.88 -10.11 -9.16
C TRP A 286 -16.02 -9.81 -7.66
N GLY A 287 -16.26 -8.55 -7.28
CA GLY A 287 -16.21 -8.13 -5.91
C GLY A 287 -14.79 -8.06 -5.35
N SER A 288 -14.67 -8.03 -4.03
CA SER A 288 -13.41 -8.13 -3.31
C SER A 288 -13.10 -9.60 -3.06
N PRO A 289 -12.04 -10.17 -3.64
CA PRO A 289 -11.63 -11.54 -3.33
C PRO A 289 -11.47 -11.74 -1.83
N ALA A 290 -12.04 -12.81 -1.31
CA ALA A 290 -11.96 -13.15 0.11
C ALA A 290 -10.64 -13.86 0.44
N THR A 291 -10.05 -14.53 -0.54
CA THR A 291 -8.81 -15.28 -0.39
C THR A 291 -7.79 -14.88 -1.46
N ARG A 292 -6.54 -15.26 -1.20
CA ARG A 292 -5.44 -15.08 -2.13
C ARG A 292 -5.65 -15.88 -3.43
N GLU A 293 -6.18 -17.09 -3.32
CA GLU A 293 -6.47 -17.96 -4.45
C GLU A 293 -7.51 -17.34 -5.38
N GLU A 294 -8.56 -16.73 -4.83
CA GLU A 294 -9.55 -16.01 -5.62
C GLU A 294 -8.95 -14.80 -6.36
N LYS A 295 -8.06 -14.05 -5.69
CA LYS A 295 -7.33 -12.94 -6.31
C LYS A 295 -6.43 -13.43 -7.45
N ILE A 296 -5.70 -14.52 -7.26
CA ILE A 296 -4.86 -15.12 -8.29
C ILE A 296 -5.71 -15.64 -9.46
N ALA A 297 -6.84 -16.30 -9.18
CA ALA A 297 -7.77 -16.75 -10.20
C ALA A 297 -8.33 -15.58 -11.05
N PHE A 298 -8.58 -14.44 -10.42
CA PHE A 298 -8.92 -13.21 -11.14
C PHE A 298 -7.83 -12.84 -12.15
N TYR A 299 -6.57 -12.69 -11.71
CA TYR A 299 -5.47 -12.32 -12.63
C TYR A 299 -5.32 -13.36 -13.75
N LYS A 300 -5.36 -14.64 -13.41
CA LYS A 300 -5.24 -15.73 -14.40
C LYS A 300 -6.35 -15.74 -15.45
N SER A 301 -7.48 -15.08 -15.20
CA SER A 301 -8.59 -14.99 -16.16
C SER A 301 -8.40 -13.86 -17.20
N LEU A 302 -7.37 -13.03 -17.07
CA LEU A 302 -7.20 -11.82 -17.87
C LEU A 302 -6.29 -12.02 -19.07
N SER A 303 -6.56 -11.30 -20.15
CA SER A 303 -5.64 -11.10 -21.29
C SER A 303 -4.74 -9.87 -21.12
N VAL A 304 -5.22 -8.86 -20.38
CA VAL A 304 -4.51 -7.61 -20.05
C VAL A 304 -5.09 -6.99 -18.78
N LEU A 305 -4.27 -6.37 -17.96
CA LEU A 305 -4.72 -5.58 -16.81
C LEU A 305 -4.51 -4.08 -17.08
N SER A 306 -5.50 -3.26 -16.72
CA SER A 306 -5.38 -1.80 -16.74
C SER A 306 -6.00 -1.18 -15.50
N VAL A 307 -5.23 -0.34 -14.82
CA VAL A 307 -5.71 0.49 -13.70
C VAL A 307 -5.24 1.92 -13.97
N PRO A 308 -5.94 2.65 -14.84
CA PRO A 308 -5.53 3.98 -15.29
C PRO A 308 -5.88 5.03 -14.22
N THR A 309 -5.08 5.05 -13.15
CA THR A 309 -5.28 5.95 -12.01
C THR A 309 -5.26 7.42 -12.46
N ASP A 310 -6.12 8.24 -11.87
CA ASP A 310 -6.10 9.70 -12.08
C ASP A 310 -4.99 10.36 -11.23
N TYR A 311 -4.66 9.76 -10.10
CA TYR A 311 -3.53 10.20 -9.27
C TYR A 311 -2.24 9.47 -9.62
N HIS A 312 -1.13 10.05 -9.23
CA HIS A 312 0.20 9.49 -9.46
C HIS A 312 0.48 8.32 -8.52
N GLU A 313 0.26 7.10 -8.98
CA GLU A 313 0.46 5.86 -8.21
C GLU A 313 1.92 5.74 -7.71
N PRO A 314 2.14 5.58 -6.39
CA PRO A 314 3.50 5.51 -5.82
C PRO A 314 4.19 4.15 -5.98
N LYS A 315 3.44 3.04 -6.18
CA LYS A 315 3.96 1.67 -6.11
C LYS A 315 3.50 0.74 -7.24
N GLY A 316 2.20 0.65 -7.49
CA GLY A 316 1.64 -0.22 -8.53
C GLY A 316 1.71 -1.72 -8.23
N LEU A 317 1.41 -2.18 -7.01
CA LEU A 317 1.44 -3.61 -6.64
C LEU A 317 0.62 -4.50 -7.58
N PHE A 318 -0.56 -4.04 -8.02
CA PHE A 318 -1.40 -4.77 -8.96
C PHE A 318 -0.73 -5.02 -10.32
N VAL A 319 0.21 -4.15 -10.73
CA VAL A 319 1.05 -4.37 -11.93
C VAL A 319 1.93 -5.59 -11.72
N LEU A 320 2.64 -5.65 -10.59
CA LEU A 320 3.52 -6.77 -10.27
C LEU A 320 2.74 -8.07 -10.11
N GLU A 321 1.57 -8.04 -9.48
CA GLU A 321 0.69 -9.20 -9.31
C GLU A 321 0.16 -9.73 -10.66
N ALA A 322 -0.25 -8.85 -11.58
CA ALA A 322 -0.66 -9.25 -12.92
C ALA A 322 0.49 -9.90 -13.71
N LEU A 323 1.64 -9.23 -13.75
CA LEU A 323 2.84 -9.74 -14.41
C LEU A 323 3.32 -11.07 -13.83
N ALA A 324 3.23 -11.25 -12.51
CA ALA A 324 3.54 -12.51 -11.84
C ALA A 324 2.64 -13.66 -12.28
N ASN A 325 1.47 -13.40 -12.84
CA ASN A 325 0.56 -14.38 -13.42
C ASN A 325 0.60 -14.43 -14.96
N GLY A 326 1.63 -13.83 -15.57
CA GLY A 326 1.79 -13.83 -17.02
C GLY A 326 0.80 -12.95 -17.76
N VAL A 327 0.23 -11.93 -17.09
CA VAL A 327 -0.72 -10.99 -17.67
C VAL A 327 -0.03 -9.65 -17.91
N PRO A 328 0.11 -9.20 -19.17
CA PRO A 328 0.68 -7.90 -19.49
C PRO A 328 -0.23 -6.78 -19.05
N VAL A 329 0.31 -5.57 -18.93
CA VAL A 329 -0.43 -4.43 -18.41
C VAL A 329 -0.43 -3.25 -19.38
N VAL A 330 -1.47 -2.40 -19.31
CA VAL A 330 -1.51 -1.08 -19.97
C VAL A 330 -1.82 -0.05 -18.89
N GLN A 331 -0.90 0.89 -18.66
CA GLN A 331 -0.96 1.83 -17.55
C GLN A 331 -0.75 3.28 -18.03
N PRO A 332 -1.21 4.29 -17.29
CA PRO A 332 -0.96 5.69 -17.64
C PRO A 332 0.52 6.08 -17.44
N ALA A 333 1.03 6.96 -18.29
CA ALA A 333 2.42 7.40 -18.27
C ALA A 333 2.70 8.44 -17.17
N HIS A 334 2.42 8.09 -15.91
CA HIS A 334 2.72 8.94 -14.75
C HIS A 334 2.95 8.10 -13.48
N GLY A 335 3.31 8.75 -12.38
CA GLY A 335 3.61 8.07 -11.13
C GLY A 335 4.77 7.08 -11.26
N ALA A 336 4.72 5.97 -10.57
CA ALA A 336 5.71 4.90 -10.64
C ALA A 336 5.55 3.99 -11.88
N PHE A 337 4.50 4.13 -12.68
CA PHE A 337 4.27 3.23 -13.82
C PHE A 337 5.37 3.29 -14.88
N PRO A 338 5.89 4.47 -15.32
CA PRO A 338 7.01 4.50 -16.25
C PRO A 338 8.22 3.70 -15.76
N GLU A 339 8.62 3.86 -14.52
CA GLU A 339 9.72 3.13 -13.90
C GLU A 339 9.44 1.61 -13.87
N LEU A 340 8.24 1.21 -13.45
CA LEU A 340 7.85 -0.20 -13.41
C LEU A 340 7.82 -0.85 -14.80
N ILE A 341 7.24 -0.17 -15.80
CA ILE A 341 7.15 -0.71 -17.16
C ILE A 341 8.53 -0.77 -17.81
N GLU A 342 9.39 0.21 -17.63
CA GLU A 342 10.77 0.17 -18.11
C GLU A 342 11.55 -1.02 -17.51
N GLN A 343 11.44 -1.23 -16.21
CA GLN A 343 12.17 -2.27 -15.50
C GLN A 343 11.61 -3.67 -15.78
N THR A 344 10.28 -3.81 -15.88
CA THR A 344 9.65 -5.12 -16.12
C THR A 344 9.53 -5.47 -17.60
N ALA A 345 9.53 -4.50 -18.50
CA ALA A 345 9.20 -4.64 -19.91
C ALA A 345 7.88 -5.43 -20.17
N GLY A 346 6.97 -5.42 -19.16
CA GLY A 346 5.76 -6.25 -19.16
C GLY A 346 4.49 -5.53 -19.59
N GLY A 347 4.58 -4.35 -20.21
CA GLY A 347 3.38 -3.59 -20.55
C GLY A 347 3.60 -2.40 -21.46
N LEU A 348 2.53 -1.63 -21.61
CA LEU A 348 2.48 -0.40 -22.40
C LEU A 348 2.11 0.79 -21.52
N LEU A 349 2.56 1.96 -21.92
CA LEU A 349 2.18 3.24 -21.34
C LEU A 349 1.29 4.01 -22.31
N VAL A 350 0.25 4.66 -21.77
CA VAL A 350 -0.67 5.53 -22.52
C VAL A 350 -0.76 6.90 -21.85
N PRO A 351 -1.18 7.97 -22.56
CA PRO A 351 -1.44 9.25 -21.94
C PRO A 351 -2.47 9.12 -20.80
N PRO A 352 -2.25 9.77 -19.65
CA PRO A 352 -3.22 9.77 -18.54
C PRO A 352 -4.56 10.38 -18.95
N GLY A 353 -5.67 9.80 -18.48
CA GLY A 353 -7.02 10.31 -18.72
C GLY A 353 -7.46 10.23 -20.19
N ASP A 354 -6.86 9.37 -21.01
CA ASP A 354 -7.19 9.18 -22.42
C ASP A 354 -7.77 7.77 -22.66
N PRO A 355 -9.10 7.59 -22.60
CA PRO A 355 -9.74 6.32 -22.87
C PRO A 355 -9.54 5.81 -24.30
N GLN A 356 -9.37 6.72 -25.30
CA GLN A 356 -9.11 6.30 -26.67
C GLN A 356 -7.73 5.67 -26.80
N ALA A 357 -6.69 6.31 -26.24
CA ALA A 357 -5.35 5.76 -26.25
C ALA A 357 -5.27 4.41 -25.48
N LEU A 358 -6.07 4.25 -24.42
CA LEU A 358 -6.19 3.00 -23.68
C LEU A 358 -6.83 1.90 -24.55
N ALA A 359 -7.92 2.21 -25.26
CA ALA A 359 -8.57 1.29 -26.19
C ALA A 359 -7.64 0.92 -27.37
N ASP A 360 -6.90 1.87 -27.92
CA ASP A 360 -5.94 1.64 -29.03
C ASP A 360 -4.79 0.73 -28.56
N ALA A 361 -4.33 0.86 -27.31
CA ALA A 361 -3.33 -0.04 -26.75
C ALA A 361 -3.86 -1.46 -26.59
N TRP A 362 -5.11 -1.65 -26.16
CA TRP A 362 -5.75 -2.96 -26.10
C TRP A 362 -5.93 -3.54 -27.51
N GLU A 363 -6.33 -2.73 -28.50
CA GLU A 363 -6.44 -3.14 -29.90
C GLU A 363 -5.11 -3.69 -30.42
N ARG A 364 -4.00 -3.01 -30.14
CA ARG A 364 -2.66 -3.48 -30.51
C ARG A 364 -2.37 -4.86 -29.89
N LEU A 365 -2.69 -5.06 -28.60
CA LEU A 365 -2.45 -6.33 -27.91
C LEU A 365 -3.43 -7.44 -28.36
N TYR A 366 -4.61 -7.09 -28.82
CA TYR A 366 -5.58 -8.00 -29.40
C TYR A 366 -5.15 -8.48 -30.78
N GLN A 367 -4.72 -7.58 -31.64
CA GLN A 367 -4.30 -7.90 -33.01
C GLN A 367 -2.95 -8.59 -33.10
N ASP A 368 -1.99 -8.20 -32.24
CA ASP A 368 -0.64 -8.77 -32.19
C ASP A 368 -0.46 -9.67 -30.96
N GLN A 369 -0.93 -10.90 -31.09
CA GLN A 369 -0.84 -11.91 -30.03
C GLN A 369 0.60 -12.23 -29.66
N GLU A 370 1.51 -12.28 -30.63
CA GLU A 370 2.92 -12.57 -30.39
C GLU A 370 3.55 -11.46 -29.53
N TYR A 371 3.28 -10.22 -29.86
CA TYR A 371 3.74 -9.08 -29.07
C TYR A 371 3.15 -9.09 -27.65
N ARG A 372 1.85 -9.39 -27.50
CA ARG A 372 1.21 -9.55 -26.19
C ARG A 372 1.92 -10.61 -25.35
N LEU A 373 2.21 -11.77 -25.95
CA LEU A 373 2.93 -12.87 -25.28
C LEU A 373 4.37 -12.49 -24.94
N GLN A 374 5.03 -11.72 -25.79
CA GLN A 374 6.37 -11.21 -25.51
C GLN A 374 6.37 -10.33 -24.25
N LEU A 375 5.46 -9.37 -24.15
CA LEU A 375 5.32 -8.52 -22.97
C LEU A 375 4.99 -9.35 -21.72
N ALA A 376 4.08 -10.31 -21.84
CA ALA A 376 3.71 -11.23 -20.76
C ALA A 376 4.91 -12.00 -20.22
N ARG A 377 5.74 -12.60 -21.11
CA ARG A 377 6.94 -13.36 -20.73
C ARG A 377 8.00 -12.48 -20.07
N GLN A 378 8.28 -11.32 -20.66
CA GLN A 378 9.25 -10.39 -20.10
C GLN A 378 8.84 -9.92 -18.71
N GLY A 379 7.59 -9.51 -18.54
CA GLY A 379 7.07 -9.08 -17.23
C GLY A 379 7.10 -10.21 -16.19
N TYR A 380 6.66 -11.40 -16.57
CA TYR A 380 6.68 -12.60 -15.73
C TYR A 380 8.07 -12.95 -15.20
N GLU A 381 9.06 -12.99 -16.10
CA GLU A 381 10.44 -13.32 -15.74
C GLU A 381 11.07 -12.24 -14.86
N ARG A 382 10.90 -10.96 -15.22
CA ARG A 382 11.50 -9.85 -14.50
C ARG A 382 10.89 -9.61 -13.12
N VAL A 383 9.56 -9.79 -12.95
CA VAL A 383 8.95 -9.73 -11.63
C VAL A 383 9.50 -10.81 -10.72
N ARG A 384 9.64 -12.05 -11.21
CA ARG A 384 10.22 -13.13 -10.41
C ARG A 384 11.69 -12.89 -10.08
N GLN A 385 12.42 -12.28 -10.96
CA GLN A 385 13.84 -11.99 -10.75
C GLN A 385 14.07 -10.80 -9.83
N PHE A 386 13.31 -9.70 -9.97
CA PHE A 386 13.62 -8.40 -9.36
C PHE A 386 12.60 -7.89 -8.37
N TYR A 387 11.37 -8.43 -8.34
CA TYR A 387 10.28 -7.91 -7.53
C TYR A 387 9.65 -8.97 -6.60
N ASN A 388 10.45 -9.94 -6.18
CA ASN A 388 10.02 -10.96 -5.23
C ASN A 388 10.30 -10.53 -3.78
N ALA A 389 9.53 -11.10 -2.85
CA ALA A 389 9.64 -10.77 -1.43
C ALA A 389 10.97 -11.17 -0.80
N GLU A 390 11.63 -12.21 -1.33
CA GLU A 390 12.93 -12.68 -0.83
C GLU A 390 14.01 -11.64 -1.11
N LEU A 391 14.10 -11.14 -2.34
CA LEU A 391 15.05 -10.10 -2.72
C LEU A 391 14.76 -8.78 -1.97
N MET A 392 13.48 -8.40 -1.87
CA MET A 392 13.05 -7.24 -1.06
C MET A 392 13.57 -7.34 0.37
N ALA A 393 13.45 -8.50 1.02
CA ALA A 393 13.94 -8.71 2.37
C ALA A 393 15.47 -8.64 2.45
N THR A 394 16.17 -9.31 1.52
CA THR A 394 17.65 -9.32 1.46
C THR A 394 18.21 -7.91 1.37
N GLU A 395 17.70 -7.10 0.43
CA GLU A 395 18.17 -5.72 0.25
C GLU A 395 17.82 -4.83 1.44
N SER A 396 16.60 -4.99 2.00
CA SER A 396 16.19 -4.23 3.17
C SER A 396 17.02 -4.56 4.40
N LEU A 397 17.31 -5.83 4.66
CA LEU A 397 18.18 -6.26 5.77
C LEU A 397 19.60 -5.74 5.58
N SER A 398 20.13 -5.80 4.35
CA SER A 398 21.43 -5.21 4.04
C SER A 398 21.47 -3.68 4.24
N PHE A 399 20.39 -2.99 3.88
CA PHE A 399 20.24 -1.56 4.11
C PHE A 399 20.22 -1.25 5.61
N PHE A 400 19.36 -1.91 6.39
CA PHE A 400 19.26 -1.68 7.83
C PHE A 400 20.55 -2.03 8.57
N GLN A 401 21.23 -3.11 8.14
CA GLN A 401 22.49 -3.53 8.74
C GLN A 401 23.55 -2.44 8.70
N LYS A 402 23.67 -1.70 7.58
CA LYS A 402 24.63 -0.59 7.46
C LYS A 402 24.38 0.51 8.50
N TRP A 403 23.11 0.78 8.81
CA TRP A 403 22.73 1.77 9.81
C TRP A 403 22.97 1.28 11.25
N VAL A 404 22.70 0.01 11.52
CA VAL A 404 22.97 -0.64 12.81
C VAL A 404 24.48 -0.64 13.10
N ASP A 405 25.30 -0.99 12.11
CA ASP A 405 26.75 -1.00 12.22
C ASP A 405 27.30 0.43 12.45
N ALA A 406 26.77 1.41 11.73
CA ALA A 406 27.15 2.83 11.89
C ALA A 406 26.76 3.39 13.27
N ALA A 407 25.63 2.93 13.85
CA ALA A 407 25.20 3.34 15.18
C ALA A 407 25.98 2.65 16.32
N GLY A 408 26.89 1.73 16.01
CA GLY A 408 27.73 1.02 17.01
C GLY A 408 26.95 0.05 17.91
N LEU A 409 25.76 -0.37 17.52
CA LEU A 409 24.85 -1.17 18.34
C LEU A 409 25.26 -2.65 18.47
N ARG A 410 26.24 -3.13 17.70
CA ARG A 410 26.75 -4.52 17.74
C ARG A 410 27.89 -4.72 18.74
N GLN A 411 27.69 -4.52 20.02
CA GLN A 411 28.69 -4.97 21.02
C GLN A 411 28.21 -6.07 21.96
N ASN A 412 26.99 -6.63 21.81
CA ASN A 412 26.45 -7.58 22.78
C ASN A 412 25.74 -8.81 22.20
N THR A 413 26.15 -9.37 21.07
CA THR A 413 25.72 -10.72 20.73
C THR A 413 26.72 -11.72 21.33
N PRO A 414 26.35 -12.60 22.28
CA PRO A 414 27.22 -13.68 22.74
C PRO A 414 27.60 -14.53 21.52
N GLN A 415 28.87 -14.65 21.22
CA GLN A 415 29.36 -15.68 20.31
C GLN A 415 28.88 -17.04 20.85
N LEU A 416 27.97 -17.69 20.15
CA LEU A 416 27.72 -19.11 20.35
C LEU A 416 29.03 -19.82 20.03
N THR A 417 29.80 -20.15 21.06
CA THR A 417 30.92 -21.08 20.93
C THR A 417 30.32 -22.43 20.52
N PRO A 418 30.82 -23.05 19.44
CA PRO A 418 30.43 -24.42 19.14
C PRO A 418 30.89 -25.30 20.33
N ASP A 419 29.94 -26.01 20.93
CA ASP A 419 30.22 -27.02 21.92
C ASP A 419 31.14 -28.09 21.30
N PRO A 420 32.08 -28.60 22.08
CA PRO A 420 33.14 -29.55 21.65
C PRO A 420 32.64 -30.92 21.24
#